data_6a47d4be34a6335cc338b66ffb09ede5
#
_entry.id   6a47d4be34a6335cc338b66ffb09ede5
#
_cell.length_a   1.000
_cell.length_b   1.000
_cell.length_c   1.000
_cell.angle_alpha   90.00
_cell.angle_beta   90.00
_cell.angle_gamma   90.00
#
_symmetry.space_group_name_H-M   'P 1'
#
loop_
_entity.id
_entity.type
_entity.pdbx_description
1 polymer ?
#
loop_
_entity_poly.entity_id
_entity_poly.type
_entity_poly.pdbx_seq_one_letter_code
_entity_poly.pdbx_strand_id
1 'polypeptide(L)'
;QSDNVHLGGYPGPLRKMCGIWAEEIDALAPEQTNTLRFTDGTEAKCSLLCDIIHLEGAQALATYGEDFYEGTPAVTKNAYGKGTVYYVGTQPEAAGLDKILDGVAAAAGVERLITENTPLEIVKRVKDGTEFWFILNLTGKPQQAPQAFVGETDILTGAAIGDEPLKPFDTLLVRR
;
A
#
# COMPACT_ATOMS: atom_id res chain seq x y z
N GLN A 1 -18.06 1.81 25.56
CA GLN A 1 -17.66 0.74 24.63
C GLN A 1 -18.22 -0.55 25.19
N SER A 2 -19.23 -1.09 24.54
CA SER A 2 -19.84 -2.38 24.88
C SER A 2 -19.23 -3.41 23.92
N ASP A 3 -18.72 -4.52 24.45
CA ASP A 3 -18.18 -5.64 23.65
C ASP A 3 -19.29 -6.38 22.90
N ASN A 4 -20.12 -5.64 22.17
CA ASN A 4 -21.24 -6.18 21.42
C ASN A 4 -20.82 -6.49 19.98
N VAL A 5 -21.21 -7.65 19.49
CA VAL A 5 -21.11 -8.02 18.08
C VAL A 5 -22.04 -7.10 17.25
N HIS A 6 -21.50 -6.45 16.22
CA HIS A 6 -22.31 -5.71 15.27
C HIS A 6 -23.12 -6.68 14.40
N LEU A 7 -24.44 -6.55 14.44
CA LEU A 7 -25.33 -7.31 13.55
C LEU A 7 -25.31 -6.69 12.15
N GLY A 8 -25.54 -7.50 11.12
CA GLY A 8 -25.68 -7.05 9.73
C GLY A 8 -24.52 -7.44 8.81
N GLY A 9 -23.69 -8.38 9.20
CA GLY A 9 -22.59 -8.93 8.38
C GLY A 9 -21.35 -8.05 8.36
N TYR A 10 -20.25 -8.61 7.88
CA TYR A 10 -18.97 -7.93 7.75
C TYR A 10 -18.97 -7.06 6.46
N PRO A 11 -18.38 -5.86 6.46
CA PRO A 11 -17.63 -5.21 7.52
C PRO A 11 -18.45 -4.34 8.51
N GLY A 12 -19.66 -4.74 8.87
CA GLY A 12 -20.48 -4.12 9.90
C GLY A 12 -20.82 -2.64 9.58
N PRO A 13 -20.50 -1.69 10.47
CA PRO A 13 -20.83 -0.28 10.24
C PRO A 13 -20.11 0.34 9.04
N LEU A 14 -19.08 -0.29 8.49
CA LEU A 14 -18.37 0.16 7.30
C LEU A 14 -18.99 -0.33 5.99
N ARG A 15 -19.95 -1.26 6.06
CA ARG A 15 -20.61 -1.89 4.89
C ARG A 15 -21.09 -0.85 3.85
N LYS A 16 -21.83 0.15 4.28
CA LYS A 16 -22.31 1.19 3.37
C LYS A 16 -21.18 2.04 2.77
N MET A 17 -20.15 2.32 3.55
CA MET A 17 -19.00 3.09 3.10
C MET A 17 -18.16 2.30 2.10
N CYS A 18 -17.91 1.02 2.37
CA CYS A 18 -17.21 0.13 1.46
C CYS A 18 -18.03 -0.26 0.24
N GLY A 19 -19.38 -0.19 0.33
CA GLY A 19 -20.28 -0.60 -0.74
C GLY A 19 -20.21 -2.08 -1.04
N ILE A 20 -19.93 -2.88 -0.03
CA ILE A 20 -19.80 -4.35 -0.11
C ILE A 20 -20.38 -5.04 1.11
N TRP A 21 -20.63 -6.31 0.97
CA TRP A 21 -20.88 -7.26 2.06
C TRP A 21 -20.00 -8.48 1.87
N ALA A 22 -19.25 -8.86 2.89
CA ALA A 22 -18.47 -10.08 2.91
C ALA A 22 -19.29 -11.18 3.61
N GLU A 23 -19.53 -12.26 2.88
CA GLU A 23 -20.32 -13.40 3.32
C GLU A 23 -19.51 -14.33 4.20
N GLU A 24 -18.28 -14.61 3.79
CA GLU A 24 -17.39 -15.55 4.41
C GLU A 24 -15.94 -15.14 4.25
N ILE A 25 -15.06 -15.66 5.08
CA ILE A 25 -13.62 -15.49 5.00
C ILE A 25 -13.01 -16.89 4.87
N ASP A 26 -12.47 -17.19 3.70
CA ASP A 26 -11.72 -18.43 3.46
C ASP A 26 -10.27 -18.24 3.89
N ALA A 27 -9.80 -19.07 4.81
CA ALA A 27 -8.43 -19.05 5.32
C ALA A 27 -7.54 -20.00 4.52
N LEU A 28 -6.55 -19.45 3.82
CA LEU A 28 -5.59 -20.25 3.07
C LEU A 28 -4.51 -20.83 3.98
N ALA A 29 -4.14 -22.10 3.75
CA ALA A 29 -3.00 -22.68 4.44
C ALA A 29 -1.69 -21.96 4.08
N PRO A 30 -0.63 -22.02 4.90
CA PRO A 30 0.59 -21.21 4.71
C PRO A 30 1.24 -21.30 3.33
N GLU A 31 1.04 -22.44 2.62
CA GLU A 31 1.64 -22.69 1.31
C GLU A 31 0.65 -22.51 0.15
N GLN A 32 -0.60 -22.22 0.48
CA GLN A 32 -1.63 -21.95 -0.50
C GLN A 32 -1.64 -20.49 -0.91
N THR A 33 -1.89 -20.28 -2.19
CA THR A 33 -2.08 -18.94 -2.78
C THR A 33 -3.28 -18.98 -3.70
N ASN A 34 -3.90 -17.84 -3.90
CA ASN A 34 -4.85 -17.59 -4.98
C ASN A 34 -4.27 -16.54 -5.93
N THR A 35 -4.95 -16.27 -7.02
CA THR A 35 -4.56 -15.27 -8.01
C THR A 35 -5.54 -14.10 -7.98
N LEU A 36 -5.04 -12.89 -7.94
CA LEU A 36 -5.80 -11.67 -8.22
C LEU A 36 -5.73 -11.38 -9.72
N ARG A 37 -6.87 -11.31 -10.39
CA ARG A 37 -7.01 -10.90 -11.79
C ARG A 37 -7.55 -9.47 -11.83
N PHE A 38 -6.70 -8.53 -12.17
CA PHE A 38 -7.08 -7.12 -12.28
C PHE A 38 -7.86 -6.84 -13.56
N THR A 39 -8.68 -5.79 -13.54
CA THR A 39 -9.53 -5.38 -14.68
C THR A 39 -8.73 -4.96 -15.93
N ASP A 40 -7.45 -4.65 -15.80
CA ASP A 40 -6.54 -4.35 -16.91
C ASP A 40 -5.84 -5.60 -17.49
N GLY A 41 -6.19 -6.80 -16.99
CA GLY A 41 -5.64 -8.07 -17.44
C GLY A 41 -4.32 -8.47 -16.76
N THR A 42 -3.78 -7.68 -15.85
CA THR A 42 -2.62 -8.09 -15.05
C THR A 42 -3.03 -9.01 -13.92
N GLU A 43 -2.09 -9.84 -13.45
CA GLU A 43 -2.30 -10.77 -12.35
C GLU A 43 -1.25 -10.59 -11.25
N ALA A 44 -1.62 -10.95 -10.02
CA ALA A 44 -0.73 -11.02 -8.87
C ALA A 44 -1.16 -12.19 -7.97
N LYS A 45 -0.25 -12.72 -7.16
CA LYS A 45 -0.61 -13.72 -6.16
C LYS A 45 -1.12 -13.06 -4.88
N CYS A 46 -1.96 -13.81 -4.16
CA CYS A 46 -2.42 -13.45 -2.83
C CYS A 46 -2.46 -14.68 -1.92
N SER A 47 -2.46 -14.46 -0.62
CA SER A 47 -2.34 -15.50 0.41
C SER A 47 -3.11 -15.14 1.67
N LEU A 48 -2.98 -15.94 2.69
CA LEU A 48 -3.48 -15.81 4.05
C LEU A 48 -4.99 -16.01 4.15
N LEU A 49 -5.78 -15.17 3.48
CA LEU A 49 -7.24 -15.24 3.51
C LEU A 49 -7.83 -14.66 2.23
N CYS A 50 -9.07 -15.03 1.92
CA CYS A 50 -9.86 -14.51 0.82
C CYS A 50 -11.27 -14.21 1.32
N ASP A 51 -11.66 -12.94 1.36
CA ASP A 51 -13.02 -12.52 1.70
C ASP A 51 -13.95 -12.79 0.49
N ILE A 52 -15.03 -13.51 0.69
CA ILE A 52 -16.07 -13.72 -0.33
C ILE A 52 -17.00 -12.53 -0.32
N ILE A 53 -16.82 -11.65 -1.32
CA ILE A 53 -17.41 -10.30 -1.34
C ILE A 53 -18.58 -10.24 -2.33
N HIS A 54 -19.69 -9.66 -1.86
CA HIS A 54 -20.83 -9.22 -2.68
C HIS A 54 -20.81 -7.71 -2.82
N LEU A 55 -20.98 -7.22 -4.05
CA LEU A 55 -21.01 -5.78 -4.33
C LEU A 55 -22.37 -5.18 -3.95
N GLU A 56 -22.35 -4.08 -3.21
CA GLU A 56 -23.50 -3.27 -2.84
C GLU A 56 -23.33 -1.81 -3.30
N GLY A 57 -22.83 -1.65 -4.50
CA GLY A 57 -22.57 -0.35 -5.13
C GLY A 57 -21.08 -0.11 -5.42
N ALA A 58 -20.18 -0.85 -4.81
CA ALA A 58 -18.75 -0.82 -5.16
C ALA A 58 -18.48 -1.39 -6.55
N GLN A 59 -17.34 -1.04 -7.11
CA GLN A 59 -16.80 -1.60 -8.35
C GLN A 59 -15.63 -2.53 -8.05
N ALA A 60 -15.60 -3.71 -8.67
CA ALA A 60 -14.44 -4.58 -8.61
C ALA A 60 -13.27 -3.99 -9.40
N LEU A 61 -12.09 -4.00 -8.80
CA LEU A 61 -10.80 -3.69 -9.43
C LEU A 61 -10.00 -4.96 -9.74
N ALA A 62 -10.20 -6.01 -8.95
CA ALA A 62 -9.69 -7.34 -9.19
C ALA A 62 -10.66 -8.39 -8.67
N THR A 63 -10.59 -9.59 -9.26
CA THR A 63 -11.34 -10.77 -8.86
C THR A 63 -10.39 -11.90 -8.49
N TYR A 64 -10.88 -12.90 -7.74
CA TYR A 64 -10.13 -14.12 -7.51
C TYR A 64 -10.06 -14.98 -8.77
N GLY A 65 -8.93 -15.63 -8.98
CA GLY A 65 -8.67 -16.45 -10.16
C GLY A 65 -8.85 -17.93 -9.96
N GLU A 66 -9.02 -18.38 -8.73
CA GLU A 66 -9.01 -19.80 -8.37
C GLU A 66 -10.05 -20.09 -7.28
N ASP A 67 -10.33 -21.40 -7.04
CA ASP A 67 -11.24 -21.92 -6.03
C ASP A 67 -12.74 -21.74 -6.37
N PHE A 68 -13.63 -22.19 -5.45
CA PHE A 68 -15.08 -22.14 -5.64
C PHE A 68 -15.64 -20.72 -5.77
N TYR A 69 -14.88 -19.72 -5.33
CA TYR A 69 -15.19 -18.30 -5.46
C TYR A 69 -14.45 -17.60 -6.62
N GLU A 70 -13.92 -18.37 -7.60
CA GLU A 70 -13.32 -17.79 -8.81
C GLU A 70 -14.28 -16.78 -9.46
N GLY A 71 -13.74 -15.63 -9.87
CA GLY A 71 -14.48 -14.55 -10.49
C GLY A 71 -15.21 -13.62 -9.51
N THR A 72 -15.28 -13.95 -8.22
CA THR A 72 -15.83 -13.01 -7.23
C THR A 72 -14.87 -11.86 -6.94
N PRO A 73 -15.39 -10.67 -6.52
CA PRO A 73 -14.56 -9.51 -6.24
C PRO A 73 -13.56 -9.79 -5.11
N ALA A 74 -12.31 -9.36 -5.29
CA ALA A 74 -11.25 -9.45 -4.29
C ALA A 74 -10.73 -8.07 -3.87
N VAL A 75 -10.68 -7.12 -4.83
CA VAL A 75 -10.31 -5.72 -4.57
C VAL A 75 -11.40 -4.85 -5.15
N THR A 76 -11.91 -3.92 -4.34
CA THR A 76 -13.01 -3.05 -4.77
C THR A 76 -12.74 -1.58 -4.48
N LYS A 77 -13.46 -0.70 -5.18
CA LYS A 77 -13.54 0.73 -4.87
C LYS A 77 -14.98 1.19 -4.80
N ASN A 78 -15.28 2.11 -3.90
CA ASN A 78 -16.59 2.70 -3.75
C ASN A 78 -16.49 4.21 -3.53
N ALA A 79 -17.36 4.98 -4.20
CA ALA A 79 -17.49 6.41 -3.93
C ALA A 79 -18.36 6.61 -2.68
N TYR A 80 -17.84 7.32 -1.68
CA TYR A 80 -18.58 7.62 -0.47
C TYR A 80 -18.35 9.07 -0.02
N GLY A 81 -19.41 9.84 0.06
CA GLY A 81 -19.33 11.28 0.34
C GLY A 81 -18.47 11.99 -0.71
N LYS A 82 -17.39 12.62 -0.29
CA LYS A 82 -16.43 13.32 -1.17
C LYS A 82 -15.18 12.49 -1.47
N GLY A 83 -15.11 11.26 -1.00
CA GLY A 83 -13.94 10.42 -1.11
C GLY A 83 -14.21 9.10 -1.83
N THR A 84 -13.15 8.32 -1.95
CA THR A 84 -13.19 6.96 -2.48
C THR A 84 -12.65 6.01 -1.43
N VAL A 85 -13.34 4.91 -1.23
CA VAL A 85 -12.96 3.83 -0.32
C VAL A 85 -12.47 2.66 -1.17
N TYR A 86 -11.32 2.13 -0.81
CA TYR A 86 -10.78 0.90 -1.38
C TYR A 86 -10.86 -0.19 -0.33
N TYR A 87 -11.26 -1.37 -0.75
CA TYR A 87 -11.29 -2.56 0.10
C TYR A 87 -10.47 -3.67 -0.56
N VAL A 88 -9.60 -4.27 0.21
CA VAL A 88 -8.73 -5.39 -0.22
C VAL A 88 -9.06 -6.58 0.64
N GLY A 89 -9.77 -7.56 0.08
CA GLY A 89 -10.29 -8.75 0.77
C GLY A 89 -9.30 -9.91 0.87
N THR A 90 -8.01 -9.66 0.75
CA THR A 90 -6.97 -10.67 0.82
C THR A 90 -5.62 -10.03 1.14
N GLN A 91 -4.56 -10.81 1.30
CA GLN A 91 -3.18 -10.33 1.39
C GLN A 91 -2.48 -10.48 0.04
N PRO A 92 -2.39 -9.41 -0.77
CA PRO A 92 -1.62 -9.44 -2.01
C PRO A 92 -0.13 -9.60 -1.75
N GLU A 93 0.60 -10.24 -2.66
CA GLU A 93 2.05 -10.11 -2.73
C GLU A 93 2.48 -8.67 -3.04
N ALA A 94 3.77 -8.36 -2.86
CA ALA A 94 4.30 -6.99 -2.98
C ALA A 94 3.90 -6.32 -4.30
N ALA A 95 4.03 -7.00 -5.44
CA ALA A 95 3.69 -6.44 -6.75
C ALA A 95 2.19 -6.10 -6.88
N GLY A 96 1.31 -6.94 -6.34
CA GLY A 96 -0.13 -6.69 -6.30
C GLY A 96 -0.50 -5.52 -5.38
N LEU A 97 0.15 -5.45 -4.21
CA LEU A 97 -0.05 -4.36 -3.27
C LEU A 97 0.43 -3.02 -3.85
N ASP A 98 1.63 -2.99 -4.45
CA ASP A 98 2.19 -1.79 -5.09
C ASP A 98 1.25 -1.27 -6.17
N LYS A 99 0.73 -2.16 -7.03
CA LYS A 99 -0.24 -1.79 -8.07
C LYS A 99 -1.50 -1.14 -7.49
N ILE A 100 -2.05 -1.71 -6.41
CA ILE A 100 -3.24 -1.15 -5.74
C ILE A 100 -2.90 0.23 -5.17
N LEU A 101 -1.79 0.36 -4.44
CA LEU A 101 -1.38 1.60 -3.80
C LEU A 101 -1.03 2.70 -4.81
N ASP A 102 -0.41 2.37 -5.93
CA ASP A 102 -0.15 3.31 -7.02
C ASP A 102 -1.46 3.85 -7.61
N GLY A 103 -2.44 2.98 -7.80
CA GLY A 103 -3.77 3.38 -8.25
C GLY A 103 -4.49 4.30 -7.25
N VAL A 104 -4.37 4.01 -5.95
CA VAL A 104 -4.92 4.84 -4.87
C VAL A 104 -4.23 6.20 -4.81
N ALA A 105 -2.90 6.23 -4.86
CA ALA A 105 -2.10 7.46 -4.83
C ALA A 105 -2.41 8.35 -6.03
N ALA A 106 -2.45 7.78 -7.24
CA ALA A 106 -2.82 8.50 -8.45
C ALA A 106 -4.23 9.10 -8.36
N ALA A 107 -5.21 8.33 -7.90
CA ALA A 107 -6.59 8.80 -7.72
C ALA A 107 -6.72 9.90 -6.66
N ALA A 108 -5.84 9.90 -5.66
CA ALA A 108 -5.78 10.91 -4.60
C ALA A 108 -4.93 12.14 -4.98
N GLY A 109 -4.28 12.16 -6.15
CA GLY A 109 -3.37 13.21 -6.57
C GLY A 109 -2.10 13.29 -5.71
N VAL A 110 -1.68 12.16 -5.11
CA VAL A 110 -0.46 12.07 -4.32
C VAL A 110 0.70 11.69 -5.23
N GLU A 111 1.69 12.56 -5.30
CA GLU A 111 2.92 12.31 -6.06
C GLU A 111 3.95 11.57 -5.19
N ARG A 112 4.69 10.66 -5.80
CA ARG A 112 5.86 10.04 -5.16
C ARG A 112 6.94 11.09 -4.94
N LEU A 113 7.58 11.09 -3.77
CA LEU A 113 8.68 12.00 -3.45
C LEU A 113 9.92 11.72 -4.31
N ILE A 114 10.15 10.45 -4.63
CA ILE A 114 11.20 9.98 -5.55
C ILE A 114 10.62 8.87 -6.43
N THR A 115 11.20 8.70 -7.62
CA THR A 115 10.79 7.66 -8.57
C THR A 115 11.56 6.36 -8.41
N GLU A 116 12.74 6.43 -7.79
CA GLU A 116 13.62 5.30 -7.54
C GLU A 116 13.01 4.36 -6.50
N ASN A 117 13.07 3.05 -6.77
CA ASN A 117 12.67 2.05 -5.78
C ASN A 117 13.82 1.83 -4.80
N THR A 118 13.56 2.10 -3.52
CA THR A 118 14.57 2.00 -2.45
C THR A 118 13.92 1.42 -1.19
N PRO A 119 14.65 0.63 -0.39
CA PRO A 119 14.20 0.20 0.93
C PRO A 119 14.33 1.28 2.02
N LEU A 120 14.84 2.48 1.65
CA LEU A 120 14.93 3.62 2.57
C LEU A 120 13.59 4.32 2.70
N GLU A 121 13.26 4.78 3.89
CA GLU A 121 12.14 5.68 4.09
C GLU A 121 12.54 7.11 3.74
N ILE A 122 11.79 7.76 2.87
CA ILE A 122 12.03 9.14 2.44
C ILE A 122 10.87 10.01 2.94
N VAL A 123 11.19 11.00 3.75
CA VAL A 123 10.20 11.93 4.29
C VAL A 123 10.59 13.37 3.97
N LYS A 124 9.63 14.13 3.46
CA LYS A 124 9.82 15.58 3.21
C LYS A 124 9.03 16.40 4.22
N ARG A 125 9.65 17.45 4.74
CA ARG A 125 9.01 18.51 5.53
C ARG A 125 9.35 19.87 4.92
N VAL A 126 8.41 20.78 5.00
CA VAL A 126 8.60 22.15 4.51
C VAL A 126 8.43 23.13 5.67
N LYS A 127 9.39 24.05 5.84
CA LYS A 127 9.33 25.14 6.80
C LYS A 127 9.81 26.42 6.15
N ASP A 128 8.99 27.43 6.17
CA ASP A 128 9.30 28.77 5.63
C ASP A 128 9.82 28.73 4.17
N GLY A 129 9.21 27.85 3.34
CA GLY A 129 9.59 27.65 1.94
C GLY A 129 10.84 26.80 1.72
N THR A 130 11.51 26.37 2.78
CA THR A 130 12.67 25.46 2.72
C THR A 130 12.23 24.03 2.89
N GLU A 131 12.71 23.15 2.03
CA GLU A 131 12.46 21.71 2.11
C GLU A 131 13.55 21.02 2.93
N PHE A 132 13.12 20.14 3.81
CA PHE A 132 13.97 19.24 4.59
C PHE A 132 13.63 17.81 4.21
N TRP A 133 14.60 17.09 3.71
CA TRP A 133 14.47 15.71 3.24
C TRP A 133 15.21 14.78 4.18
N PHE A 134 14.46 13.88 4.80
CA PHE A 134 14.98 12.85 5.70
C PHE A 134 15.08 11.55 4.92
N ILE A 135 16.26 10.97 4.87
CA ILE A 135 16.54 9.69 4.24
C ILE A 135 16.93 8.73 5.35
N LEU A 136 16.04 7.78 5.65
CA LEU A 136 16.14 6.93 6.83
C LEU A 136 16.40 5.48 6.42
N ASN A 137 17.50 4.90 6.89
CA ASN A 137 17.72 3.47 6.78
C ASN A 137 17.16 2.76 8.02
N LEU A 138 15.90 2.33 7.95
CA LEU A 138 15.25 1.58 9.02
C LEU A 138 15.52 0.07 8.93
N THR A 139 16.42 -0.36 8.04
CA THR A 139 16.76 -1.77 7.86
C THR A 139 17.99 -2.16 8.66
N GLY A 140 18.14 -3.46 8.94
CA GLY A 140 19.35 -4.02 9.57
C GLY A 140 20.54 -4.22 8.62
N LYS A 141 20.48 -3.64 7.39
CA LYS A 141 21.54 -3.79 6.36
C LYS A 141 21.96 -2.42 5.83
N PRO A 142 23.21 -2.25 5.37
CA PRO A 142 23.64 -1.05 4.65
C PRO A 142 22.80 -0.86 3.38
N GLN A 143 22.44 0.39 3.06
CA GLN A 143 21.61 0.75 1.89
C GLN A 143 22.23 1.93 1.14
N GLN A 144 22.17 1.91 -0.19
CA GLN A 144 22.63 3.03 -1.01
C GLN A 144 21.67 4.21 -0.90
N ALA A 145 22.22 5.43 -0.78
CA ALA A 145 21.41 6.63 -0.89
C ALA A 145 20.81 6.73 -2.30
N PRO A 146 19.53 7.18 -2.44
CA PRO A 146 18.95 7.37 -3.76
C PRO A 146 19.74 8.37 -4.59
N GLN A 147 19.87 8.10 -5.89
CA GLN A 147 20.64 8.93 -6.82
C GLN A 147 20.23 10.42 -6.78
N ALA A 148 18.94 10.67 -6.47
CA ALA A 148 18.40 12.02 -6.33
C ALA A 148 19.06 12.87 -5.22
N PHE A 149 19.84 12.25 -4.31
CA PHE A 149 20.52 12.92 -3.19
C PHE A 149 22.04 12.82 -3.27
N VAL A 150 22.60 12.07 -4.20
CA VAL A 150 24.06 11.97 -4.38
C VAL A 150 24.64 13.33 -4.77
N GLY A 151 25.71 13.73 -4.09
CA GLY A 151 26.36 15.03 -4.26
C GLY A 151 25.78 16.18 -3.41
N GLU A 152 24.62 15.96 -2.78
CA GLU A 152 24.07 16.93 -1.83
C GLU A 152 24.78 16.86 -0.47
N THR A 153 24.62 17.89 0.36
CA THR A 153 25.22 17.93 1.69
C THR A 153 24.28 17.37 2.73
N ASP A 154 24.73 16.38 3.48
CA ASP A 154 24.07 15.97 4.71
C ASP A 154 24.32 17.05 5.78
N ILE A 155 23.26 17.75 6.20
CA ILE A 155 23.39 18.85 7.17
C ILE A 155 23.66 18.37 8.61
N LEU A 156 23.54 17.08 8.90
CA LEU A 156 23.88 16.52 10.21
C LEU A 156 25.39 16.41 10.39
N THR A 157 26.11 16.06 9.32
CA THR A 157 27.56 15.80 9.34
C THR A 157 28.37 16.89 8.61
N GLY A 158 27.72 17.65 7.71
CA GLY A 158 28.39 18.58 6.81
C GLY A 158 29.09 17.92 5.63
N ALA A 159 29.01 16.61 5.49
CA ALA A 159 29.65 15.86 4.40
C ALA A 159 28.76 15.78 3.15
N ALA A 160 29.40 15.66 1.99
CA ALA A 160 28.66 15.33 0.77
C ALA A 160 28.20 13.87 0.79
N ILE A 161 26.98 13.64 0.35
CA ILE A 161 26.41 12.29 0.17
C ILE A 161 27.08 11.66 -1.06
N GLY A 162 27.81 10.58 -0.85
CA GLY A 162 28.56 9.86 -1.88
C GLY A 162 28.02 8.46 -2.12
N ASP A 163 28.92 7.61 -2.66
CA ASP A 163 28.61 6.22 -2.97
C ASP A 163 28.71 5.28 -1.75
N GLU A 164 29.13 5.79 -0.59
CA GLU A 164 29.19 4.98 0.62
C GLU A 164 27.79 4.63 1.12
N PRO A 165 27.51 3.35 1.39
CA PRO A 165 26.18 2.95 1.87
C PRO A 165 25.86 3.55 3.24
N LEU A 166 24.65 4.03 3.40
CA LEU A 166 24.08 4.42 4.67
C LEU A 166 24.02 3.21 5.61
N LYS A 167 24.64 3.29 6.77
CA LYS A 167 24.70 2.19 7.74
C LYS A 167 23.29 1.80 8.23
N PRO A 168 23.12 0.58 8.79
CA PRO A 168 21.86 0.22 9.45
C PRO A 168 21.45 1.25 10.50
N PHE A 169 20.17 1.65 10.45
CA PHE A 169 19.54 2.61 11.40
C PHE A 169 20.17 4.02 11.39
N ASP A 170 20.88 4.36 10.31
CA ASP A 170 21.45 5.69 10.13
C ASP A 170 20.51 6.61 9.32
N THR A 171 20.79 7.90 9.34
CA THR A 171 19.94 8.93 8.74
C THR A 171 20.78 9.97 8.02
N LEU A 172 20.32 10.42 6.84
CA LEU A 172 20.81 11.62 6.20
C LEU A 172 19.72 12.69 6.25
N LEU A 173 20.11 13.93 6.32
CA LEU A 173 19.22 15.09 6.29
C LEU A 173 19.71 16.11 5.26
N VAL A 174 18.90 16.33 4.24
CA VAL A 174 19.20 17.27 3.16
C VAL A 174 18.28 18.47 3.25
N ARG A 175 18.82 19.65 2.95
CA ARG A 175 18.08 20.91 2.87
C ARG A 175 18.10 21.43 1.43
N ARG A 176 16.93 21.70 0.87
CA ARG A 176 16.72 22.29 -0.48
C ARG A 176 15.96 23.61 -0.42
#